data_4ad974a1c8d09f6230e3988255e7883f
#
_entry.id   4ad974a1c8d09f6230e3988255e7883f
#
_cell.length_a   1.000
_cell.length_b   1.000
_cell.length_c   1.000
_cell.angle_alpha   90.00
_cell.angle_beta   90.00
_cell.angle_gamma   90.00
#
_symmetry.space_group_name_H-M   'P 1'
#
loop_
_entity.id
_entity.type
_entity.pdbx_description
1 polymer ?
#
loop_
_entity_poly.entity_id
_entity_poly.type
_entity_poly.pdbx_seq_one_letter_code
_entity_poly.pdbx_strand_id
1 'polypeptide(L)'
;MNSFEVRFLEAALTDLEEIIIYIAAESRDASKGLRSLIIKRANELSAFPYRGTRVPDEKIAAMGFRCVPVGKYLIFYKVEEATVFIHRVLDGRRNYPGIFS
;
A
#
# COMPACT_ATOMS: atom_id res chain seq x y z
N MET A 1 22.95 -5.70 9.43
CA MET A 1 21.93 -4.69 9.14
C MET A 1 20.54 -5.30 9.34
N ASN A 2 19.71 -4.67 10.16
CA ASN A 2 18.38 -5.21 10.44
C ASN A 2 17.41 -4.82 9.33
N SER A 3 16.73 -5.83 8.78
CA SER A 3 15.64 -5.62 7.84
C SER A 3 14.32 -5.82 8.55
N PHE A 4 13.34 -5.00 8.20
CA PHE A 4 11.99 -5.15 8.73
C PHE A 4 11.27 -6.22 7.91
N GLU A 5 10.40 -6.97 8.55
CA GLU A 5 9.51 -7.89 7.86
C GLU A 5 8.39 -7.07 7.21
N VAL A 6 7.98 -7.43 6.01
CA VAL A 6 6.85 -6.79 5.33
C VAL A 6 5.72 -7.81 5.23
N ARG A 7 4.56 -7.46 5.77
CA ARG A 7 3.37 -8.31 5.75
C ARG A 7 2.20 -7.56 5.14
N PHE A 8 1.53 -8.21 4.19
CA PHE A 8 0.27 -7.70 3.65
C PHE A 8 -0.87 -8.25 4.50
N LEU A 9 -1.70 -7.35 5.03
CA LEU A 9 -2.93 -7.78 5.70
C LEU A 9 -3.95 -8.23 4.65
N GLU A 10 -4.92 -9.01 5.09
CA GLU A 10 -5.92 -9.58 4.20
C GLU A 10 -6.64 -8.52 3.36
N ALA A 11 -7.02 -7.40 3.99
CA ALA A 11 -7.68 -6.31 3.27
C ALA A 11 -6.82 -5.74 2.14
N ALA A 12 -5.51 -5.63 2.36
CA ALA A 12 -4.59 -5.16 1.33
C ALA A 12 -4.46 -6.15 0.17
N LEU A 13 -4.44 -7.45 0.48
CA LEU A 13 -4.41 -8.48 -0.56
C LEU A 13 -5.69 -8.46 -1.39
N THR A 14 -6.83 -8.26 -0.74
CA THR A 14 -8.11 -8.14 -1.43
C THR A 14 -8.13 -6.90 -2.33
N ASP A 15 -7.65 -5.77 -1.82
CA ASP A 15 -7.52 -4.55 -2.62
C ASP A 15 -6.67 -4.79 -3.87
N LEU A 16 -5.51 -5.42 -3.69
CA LEU A 16 -4.58 -5.69 -4.78
C LEU A 16 -5.22 -6.60 -5.82
N GLU A 17 -5.90 -7.65 -5.38
CA GLU A 17 -6.58 -8.59 -6.28
C GLU A 17 -7.65 -7.87 -7.11
N GLU A 18 -8.46 -7.03 -6.49
CA GLU A 18 -9.50 -6.26 -7.19
C GLU A 18 -8.90 -5.31 -8.22
N ILE A 19 -7.81 -4.61 -7.88
CA ILE A 19 -7.12 -3.73 -8.80
C ILE A 19 -6.59 -4.51 -10.01
N ILE A 20 -5.97 -5.66 -9.76
CA ILE A 20 -5.38 -6.50 -10.81
C ILE A 20 -6.47 -7.01 -11.75
N ILE A 21 -7.59 -7.48 -11.23
CA ILE A 21 -8.71 -7.97 -12.03
C ILE A 21 -9.27 -6.83 -12.89
N TYR A 22 -9.45 -5.66 -12.31
CA TYR A 22 -9.97 -4.50 -13.03
C TYR A 22 -9.07 -4.09 -14.20
N ILE A 23 -7.77 -4.01 -13.98
CA ILE A 23 -6.80 -3.62 -15.01
C ILE A 23 -6.67 -4.74 -16.06
N ALA A 24 -6.69 -6.01 -15.65
CA ALA A 24 -6.56 -7.15 -16.57
C ALA A 24 -7.70 -7.23 -17.57
N ALA A 25 -8.87 -6.68 -17.25
CA ALA A 25 -9.99 -6.63 -18.19
C ALA A 25 -9.65 -5.85 -19.45
N GLU A 26 -8.74 -4.87 -19.34
CA GLU A 26 -8.28 -4.11 -20.50
C GLU A 26 -6.92 -4.58 -21.02
N SER A 27 -6.00 -4.92 -20.13
CA SER A 27 -4.65 -5.34 -20.50
C SER A 27 -4.04 -6.23 -19.42
N ARG A 28 -3.75 -7.48 -19.80
CA ARG A 28 -3.06 -8.43 -18.89
C ARG A 28 -1.64 -7.97 -18.59
N ASP A 29 -0.95 -7.44 -19.60
CA ASP A 29 0.43 -6.98 -19.40
C ASP A 29 0.48 -5.80 -18.45
N ALA A 30 -0.45 -4.85 -18.58
CA ALA A 30 -0.52 -3.71 -17.68
C ALA A 30 -0.81 -4.18 -16.24
N SER A 31 -1.69 -5.18 -16.06
CA SER A 31 -2.02 -5.68 -14.73
C SER A 31 -0.83 -6.38 -14.07
N LYS A 32 -0.08 -7.17 -14.84
CA LYS A 32 1.13 -7.85 -14.34
C LYS A 32 2.19 -6.84 -13.94
N GLY A 33 2.40 -5.82 -14.77
CA GLY A 33 3.36 -4.77 -14.50
C GLY A 33 3.02 -3.99 -13.25
N LEU A 34 1.75 -3.64 -13.07
CA LEU A 34 1.28 -2.91 -11.90
C LEU A 34 1.42 -3.75 -10.63
N ARG A 35 1.03 -5.03 -10.70
CA ARG A 35 1.18 -5.96 -9.58
C ARG A 35 2.62 -6.05 -9.12
N SER A 36 3.53 -6.27 -10.08
CA SER A 36 4.96 -6.36 -9.79
C SER A 36 5.49 -5.08 -9.15
N LEU A 37 5.06 -3.93 -9.65
CA LEU A 37 5.50 -2.64 -9.14
C LEU A 37 5.00 -2.39 -7.72
N ILE A 38 3.74 -2.71 -7.43
CA ILE A 38 3.18 -2.53 -6.09
C ILE A 38 3.92 -3.41 -5.09
N ILE A 39 4.14 -4.68 -5.43
CA ILE A 39 4.87 -5.61 -4.56
C ILE A 39 6.30 -5.14 -4.34
N LYS A 40 6.98 -4.69 -5.41
CA LYS A 40 8.34 -4.17 -5.30
C LYS A 40 8.41 -2.97 -4.36
N ARG A 41 7.51 -2.01 -4.51
CA ARG A 41 7.48 -0.83 -3.66
C ARG A 41 7.20 -1.18 -2.20
N ALA A 42 6.28 -2.11 -1.96
CA ALA A 42 6.01 -2.58 -0.61
C ALA A 42 7.24 -3.25 0.01
N ASN A 43 7.92 -4.10 -0.76
CA ASN A 43 9.10 -4.83 -0.25
C ASN A 43 10.28 -3.91 0.02
N GLU A 44 10.40 -2.78 -0.66
CA GLU A 44 11.44 -1.78 -0.37
C GLU A 44 11.30 -1.21 1.04
N LEU A 45 10.13 -1.29 1.63
CA LEU A 45 9.90 -0.84 3.01
C LEU A 45 10.61 -1.72 4.03
N SER A 46 11.07 -2.90 3.64
CA SER A 46 11.91 -3.75 4.50
C SER A 46 13.21 -3.04 4.89
N ALA A 47 13.84 -2.36 3.92
CA ALA A 47 15.08 -1.60 4.15
C ALA A 47 14.81 -0.18 4.62
N PHE A 48 13.71 0.42 4.19
CA PHE A 48 13.37 1.82 4.44
C PHE A 48 11.94 1.96 4.97
N PRO A 49 11.65 1.48 6.18
CA PRO A 49 10.27 1.41 6.69
C PRO A 49 9.59 2.77 6.87
N TYR A 50 10.36 3.83 7.03
CA TYR A 50 9.81 5.18 7.22
C TYR A 50 9.91 6.05 5.96
N ARG A 51 10.13 5.42 4.81
CA ARG A 51 10.23 6.08 3.52
C ARG A 51 8.94 6.78 3.11
N GLY A 52 7.80 6.19 3.45
CA GLY A 52 6.51 6.76 3.12
C GLY A 52 6.26 8.11 3.78
N THR A 53 5.41 8.88 3.15
CA THR A 53 5.05 10.20 3.67
C THR A 53 3.89 10.09 4.66
N ARG A 54 3.71 11.15 5.43
CA ARG A 54 2.54 11.29 6.28
C ARG A 54 1.29 11.35 5.39
N VAL A 55 0.25 10.61 5.78
CA VAL A 55 -1.03 10.65 5.07
C VAL A 55 -1.64 12.06 5.21
N PRO A 56 -2.14 12.67 4.12
CA PRO A 56 -2.73 14.02 4.20
C PRO A 56 -3.91 14.14 5.16
N ASP A 57 -4.70 13.08 5.30
CA ASP A 57 -5.81 13.09 6.26
C ASP A 57 -5.26 13.00 7.69
N GLU A 58 -5.55 13.98 8.51
CA GLU A 58 -4.98 14.08 9.86
C GLU A 58 -5.44 12.95 10.79
N LYS A 59 -6.67 12.47 10.65
CA LYS A 59 -7.16 11.38 11.49
C LYS A 59 -6.42 10.09 11.20
N ILE A 60 -6.23 9.80 9.92
CA ILE A 60 -5.50 8.61 9.48
C ILE A 60 -4.03 8.73 9.88
N ALA A 61 -3.43 9.91 9.67
CA ALA A 61 -2.04 10.16 10.09
C ALA A 61 -1.87 9.99 11.60
N ALA A 62 -2.83 10.47 12.39
CA ALA A 62 -2.80 10.33 13.85
C ALA A 62 -2.90 8.87 14.30
N MET A 63 -3.47 7.99 13.47
CA MET A 63 -3.53 6.55 13.73
C MET A 63 -2.19 5.85 13.47
N GLY A 64 -1.18 6.58 12.99
CA GLY A 64 0.15 6.03 12.73
C GLY A 64 0.38 5.57 11.30
N PHE A 65 -0.55 5.82 10.39
CA PHE A 65 -0.39 5.41 9.00
C PHE A 65 0.58 6.30 8.24
N ARG A 66 1.31 5.65 7.32
CA ARG A 66 2.12 6.29 6.30
C ARG A 66 1.64 5.79 4.95
N CYS A 67 1.99 6.48 3.88
CA CYS A 67 1.63 6.03 2.54
C CYS A 67 2.78 6.20 1.54
N VAL A 68 2.80 5.29 0.56
CA VAL A 68 3.74 5.31 -0.56
C VAL A 68 2.91 5.32 -1.84
N PRO A 69 3.13 6.29 -2.73
CA PRO A 69 2.42 6.31 -4.00
C PRO A 69 3.03 5.32 -5.00
N VAL A 70 2.17 4.68 -5.76
CA VAL A 70 2.55 3.83 -6.90
C VAL A 70 1.59 4.18 -8.03
N GLY A 71 2.01 5.06 -8.93
CA GLY A 71 1.11 5.62 -9.92
C GLY A 71 -0.02 6.36 -9.24
N LYS A 72 -1.26 6.02 -9.58
CA LYS A 72 -2.44 6.63 -8.96
C LYS A 72 -2.88 5.95 -7.66
N TYR A 73 -2.20 4.88 -7.25
CA TYR A 73 -2.53 4.13 -6.06
C TYR A 73 -1.67 4.55 -4.89
N LEU A 74 -2.20 4.38 -3.68
CA LEU A 74 -1.47 4.63 -2.44
C LEU A 74 -1.41 3.33 -1.65
N ILE A 75 -0.22 2.98 -1.19
CA ILE A 75 -0.01 1.87 -0.26
C ILE A 75 -0.03 2.47 1.15
N PHE A 76 -1.04 2.11 1.94
CA PHE A 76 -1.16 2.56 3.32
C PHE A 76 -0.58 1.50 4.24
N TYR A 77 0.33 1.91 5.12
CA TYR A 77 1.01 0.96 6.00
C TYR A 77 1.29 1.56 7.37
N LYS A 78 1.57 0.68 8.32
CA LYS A 78 2.06 1.04 9.64
C LYS A 78 3.32 0.25 9.94
N VAL A 79 4.20 0.84 10.74
CA VAL A 79 5.38 0.16 11.26
C VAL A 79 5.14 -0.12 12.73
N GLU A 80 5.18 -1.38 13.10
CA GLU A 80 5.01 -1.81 14.48
C GLU A 80 6.17 -2.74 14.83
N GLU A 81 6.99 -2.32 15.79
CA GLU A 81 8.22 -3.02 16.16
C GLU A 81 9.11 -3.22 14.93
N ALA A 82 9.40 -4.44 14.54
CA ALA A 82 10.26 -4.77 13.40
C ALA A 82 9.46 -5.21 12.18
N THR A 83 8.18 -4.87 12.10
CA THR A 83 7.30 -5.31 11.02
C THR A 83 6.60 -4.12 10.36
N VAL A 84 6.58 -4.14 9.04
CA VAL A 84 5.80 -3.21 8.22
C VAL A 84 4.51 -3.94 7.82
N PHE A 85 3.39 -3.44 8.28
CA PHE A 85 2.08 -4.01 7.95
C PHE A 85 1.44 -3.19 6.84
N ILE A 86 1.26 -3.79 5.67
CA ILE A 86 0.53 -3.16 4.57
C ILE A 86 -0.95 -3.36 4.83
N HIS A 87 -1.65 -2.27 5.14
CA HIS A 87 -3.06 -2.30 5.52
C HIS A 87 -4.01 -2.22 4.34
N ARG A 88 -3.77 -1.31 3.42
CA ARG A 88 -4.64 -1.09 2.28
C ARG A 88 -3.84 -0.64 1.06
N VAL A 89 -4.39 -0.93 -0.14
CA VAL A 89 -3.89 -0.39 -1.40
C VAL A 89 -5.09 0.23 -2.11
N LEU A 90 -5.12 1.55 -2.20
CA LEU A 90 -6.30 2.26 -2.65
C LEU A 90 -5.94 3.30 -3.72
N ASP A 91 -6.90 3.56 -4.62
CA ASP A 91 -6.77 4.68 -5.57
C ASP A 91 -6.72 5.97 -4.74
N GLY A 92 -5.68 6.77 -4.96
CA GLY A 92 -5.45 8.01 -4.20
C GLY A 92 -6.52 9.08 -4.42
N ARG A 93 -7.37 8.94 -5.45
CA ARG A 93 -8.46 9.85 -5.73
C ARG A 93 -9.76 9.46 -5.04
N ARG A 94 -9.77 8.25 -4.46
CA ARG A 94 -10.93 7.72 -3.77
C ARG A 94 -11.09 8.39 -2.42
N ASN A 95 -12.32 8.46 -1.91
CA ASN A 95 -12.59 8.95 -0.56
C ASN A 95 -12.14 7.91 0.48
N TYR A 96 -10.83 7.75 0.61
CA TYR A 96 -10.25 6.75 1.49
C TYR A 96 -10.46 7.03 2.99
N PRO A 97 -10.64 8.29 3.47
CA PRO A 97 -10.89 8.49 4.89
C PRO A 97 -12.07 7.69 5.43
N GLY A 98 -13.13 7.52 4.63
CA GLY A 98 -14.27 6.71 5.02
C GLY A 98 -13.97 5.23 5.20
N ILE A 99 -12.91 4.73 4.58
CA ILE A 99 -12.52 3.32 4.66
C ILE A 99 -11.82 3.02 6.00
N PHE A 100 -11.15 4.01 6.55
CA PHE A 100 -10.43 3.88 7.81
C PHE A 100 -11.25 4.29 9.04
N SER A 101 -12.41 4.85 8.83
CA SER A 101 -13.27 5.29 9.95
C SER A 101 -14.06 4.16 10.59
#